data_bca58841ee97b038b31cd14a088b047e
#
_entry.id   bca58841ee97b038b31cd14a088b047e
#
_cell.length_a   1.000
_cell.length_b   1.000
_cell.length_c   1.000
_cell.angle_alpha   90.00
_cell.angle_beta   90.00
_cell.angle_gamma   90.00
#
_symmetry.space_group_name_H-M   'P 1'
#
loop_
_entity.id
_entity.type
_entity.pdbx_description
1 polymer ?
#
loop_
_entity_poly.entity_id
_entity_poly.type
_entity_poly.pdbx_seq_one_letter_code
_entity_poly.pdbx_strand_id
1 'polypeptide(L)'
;MLNQYSLEEIAEIYNLLGNIKKEYKEGIKPILIKNSPQLFNNPHTVPKLKKIVVNRGLGLAAQNTNVLKKNIEEIEKITGQKPVVSKAKKAIAGFKIREDMELGLTVTLRDDKMYTFLTKLLFFTFSQIRDFRGLSLRSFDKAGNYTFGLKEQLIFPEIDYDEVDQIQGFTINIVIEHNSPKYRNTSIDKILNGMILFKFLRFPLNDCGYYDKYESFTEINRAWDKKRHLKRKRWSQAQE
;
A
#
# COMPACT_ATOMS: atom_id res chain seq x y z
N MET A 1 18.21 -12.67 -10.24
CA MET A 1 18.12 -12.72 -11.71
C MET A 1 17.81 -11.37 -12.40
N LEU A 2 17.34 -10.34 -11.69
CA LEU A 2 17.01 -9.02 -12.30
C LEU A 2 18.16 -8.00 -12.27
N ASN A 3 19.22 -8.25 -11.53
CA ASN A 3 20.43 -7.40 -11.50
C ASN A 3 21.27 -7.39 -12.80
N GLN A 4 20.75 -8.01 -13.88
CA GLN A 4 21.39 -8.04 -15.19
C GLN A 4 20.80 -7.04 -16.18
N TYR A 5 19.71 -6.35 -15.82
CA TYR A 5 19.06 -5.41 -16.72
C TYR A 5 19.50 -3.97 -16.42
N SER A 6 19.83 -3.24 -17.48
CA SER A 6 20.11 -1.81 -17.35
C SER A 6 18.84 -1.03 -16.94
N LEU A 7 19.02 0.15 -16.34
CA LEU A 7 17.88 1.02 -15.97
C LEU A 7 16.99 1.37 -17.18
N GLU A 8 17.55 1.39 -18.38
CA GLU A 8 16.83 1.65 -19.63
C GLU A 8 15.96 0.45 -20.02
N GLU A 9 16.48 -0.78 -19.93
CA GLU A 9 15.71 -2.01 -20.18
C GLU A 9 14.58 -2.18 -19.17
N ILE A 10 14.83 -1.85 -17.91
CA ILE A 10 13.77 -1.83 -16.89
C ILE A 10 12.68 -0.80 -17.25
N ALA A 11 13.05 0.38 -17.74
CA ALA A 11 12.09 1.39 -18.17
C ALA A 11 11.28 0.95 -19.40
N GLU A 12 11.90 0.25 -20.37
CA GLU A 12 11.19 -0.33 -21.52
C GLU A 12 10.21 -1.41 -21.08
N ILE A 13 10.60 -2.28 -20.15
CA ILE A 13 9.72 -3.30 -19.57
C ILE A 13 8.53 -2.63 -18.85
N TYR A 14 8.73 -1.52 -18.14
CA TYR A 14 7.64 -0.74 -17.55
C TYR A 14 6.65 -0.20 -18.58
N ASN A 15 7.14 0.23 -19.74
CA ASN A 15 6.29 0.69 -20.83
C ASN A 15 5.54 -0.46 -21.52
N LEU A 16 6.17 -1.63 -21.65
CA LEU A 16 5.59 -2.85 -22.24
C LEU A 16 4.54 -3.52 -21.34
N LEU A 17 4.73 -3.50 -20.00
CA LEU A 17 3.81 -4.11 -19.04
C LEU A 17 2.46 -3.36 -18.88
N GLY A 18 2.29 -2.28 -19.61
CA GLY A 18 1.05 -1.52 -19.66
C GLY A 18 0.96 -0.47 -18.55
N ASN A 19 0.49 0.68 -18.94
CA ASN A 19 0.25 1.78 -18.02
C ASN A 19 -0.97 1.45 -17.15
N ILE A 20 -0.76 1.01 -15.89
CA ILE A 20 -1.83 0.69 -14.91
C ILE A 20 -2.85 1.84 -14.83
N LYS A 21 -2.42 3.09 -15.03
CA LYS A 21 -3.31 4.25 -15.10
C LYS A 21 -4.29 4.16 -16.28
N LYS A 22 -3.81 3.72 -17.44
CA LYS A 22 -4.63 3.52 -18.64
C LYS A 22 -5.55 2.31 -18.44
N GLU A 23 -5.03 1.19 -17.95
CA GLU A 23 -5.80 -0.01 -17.62
C GLU A 23 -6.91 0.29 -16.60
N TYR A 24 -6.64 1.11 -15.57
CA TYR A 24 -7.66 1.55 -14.63
C TYR A 24 -8.75 2.38 -15.31
N LYS A 25 -8.38 3.35 -16.15
CA LYS A 25 -9.35 4.27 -16.79
C LYS A 25 -10.20 3.58 -17.85
N GLU A 26 -9.59 2.80 -18.72
CA GLU A 26 -10.20 2.22 -19.93
C GLU A 26 -10.76 0.81 -19.69
N GLY A 27 -10.15 0.04 -18.76
CA GLY A 27 -10.55 -1.33 -18.46
C GLY A 27 -11.34 -1.45 -17.16
N ILE A 28 -10.70 -1.18 -16.02
CA ILE A 28 -11.25 -1.50 -14.70
C ILE A 28 -12.50 -0.68 -14.39
N LYS A 29 -12.48 0.62 -14.64
CA LYS A 29 -13.59 1.52 -14.32
C LYS A 29 -14.89 1.17 -15.05
N PRO A 30 -14.93 0.94 -16.40
CA PRO A 30 -16.13 0.49 -17.09
C PRO A 30 -16.63 -0.88 -16.64
N ILE A 31 -15.71 -1.82 -16.37
CA ILE A 31 -16.07 -3.16 -15.90
C ILE A 31 -16.75 -3.11 -14.52
N LEU A 32 -16.23 -2.29 -13.58
CA LEU A 32 -16.84 -2.11 -12.27
C LEU A 32 -18.27 -1.54 -12.36
N ILE A 33 -18.50 -0.59 -13.25
CA ILE A 33 -19.82 -0.01 -13.47
C ILE A 33 -20.78 -1.06 -14.07
N LYS A 34 -20.30 -1.85 -15.03
CA LYS A 34 -21.10 -2.89 -15.70
C LYS A 34 -21.47 -4.03 -14.76
N ASN A 35 -20.50 -4.51 -13.96
CA ASN A 35 -20.70 -5.67 -13.10
C ASN A 35 -21.45 -5.33 -11.79
N SER A 36 -21.44 -4.08 -11.36
CA SER A 36 -22.06 -3.67 -10.11
C SER A 36 -22.81 -2.34 -10.25
N PRO A 37 -23.85 -2.26 -11.12
CA PRO A 37 -24.57 -1.01 -11.36
C PRO A 37 -25.30 -0.50 -10.12
N GLN A 38 -25.67 -1.39 -9.20
CA GLN A 38 -26.28 -1.02 -7.92
C GLN A 38 -25.30 -0.30 -6.97
N LEU A 39 -23.99 -0.56 -7.12
CA LEU A 39 -22.94 0.04 -6.30
C LEU A 39 -22.37 1.31 -6.94
N PHE A 40 -22.21 1.30 -8.25
CA PHE A 40 -21.50 2.34 -9.01
C PHE A 40 -22.38 2.89 -10.16
N ASN A 41 -23.41 3.67 -9.81
CA ASN A 41 -24.32 4.27 -10.81
C ASN A 41 -23.61 5.33 -11.68
N ASN A 42 -22.63 6.03 -11.11
CA ASN A 42 -21.88 7.08 -11.79
C ASN A 42 -20.39 6.72 -11.87
N PRO A 43 -19.70 7.11 -12.97
CA PRO A 43 -18.26 6.93 -13.11
C PRO A 43 -17.43 7.59 -11.99
N HIS A 44 -18.00 8.58 -11.31
CA HIS A 44 -17.34 9.30 -10.21
C HIS A 44 -17.47 8.60 -8.85
N THR A 45 -18.38 7.62 -8.69
CA THR A 45 -18.54 6.86 -7.45
C THR A 45 -17.56 5.69 -7.34
N VAL A 46 -16.92 5.32 -8.46
CA VAL A 46 -15.92 4.25 -8.51
C VAL A 46 -14.71 4.62 -7.66
N PRO A 47 -14.25 3.71 -6.75
CA PRO A 47 -13.09 3.98 -5.92
C PRO A 47 -11.83 4.18 -6.77
N LYS A 48 -11.03 5.19 -6.44
CA LYS A 48 -9.78 5.50 -7.14
C LYS A 48 -8.62 5.64 -6.18
N LEU A 49 -7.40 5.34 -6.66
CA LEU A 49 -6.19 5.62 -5.91
C LEU A 49 -5.98 7.14 -5.85
N LYS A 50 -5.78 7.67 -4.63
CA LYS A 50 -5.56 9.09 -4.38
C LYS A 50 -4.10 9.44 -4.22
N LYS A 51 -3.39 8.66 -3.44
CA LYS A 51 -1.95 8.82 -3.17
C LYS A 51 -1.36 7.55 -2.58
N ILE A 52 -0.05 7.39 -2.73
CA ILE A 52 0.74 6.40 -1.99
C ILE A 52 1.70 7.16 -1.09
N VAL A 53 1.76 6.80 0.18
CA VAL A 53 2.70 7.38 1.14
C VAL A 53 3.69 6.30 1.54
N VAL A 54 4.96 6.55 1.28
CA VAL A 54 6.08 5.71 1.71
C VAL A 54 6.72 6.36 2.91
N ASN A 55 6.85 5.63 4.01
CA ASN A 55 7.45 6.12 5.25
C ASN A 55 8.54 5.17 5.73
N ARG A 56 9.72 5.73 6.04
CA ARG A 56 10.84 5.01 6.64
C ARG A 56 11.20 5.66 7.97
N GLY A 57 11.06 4.90 9.05
CA GLY A 57 11.51 5.32 10.38
C GLY A 57 12.98 4.93 10.57
N LEU A 58 13.83 5.92 10.80
CA LEU A 58 15.26 5.71 11.03
C LEU A 58 15.61 5.70 12.53
N GLY A 59 14.75 6.29 13.36
CA GLY A 59 14.99 6.40 14.80
C GLY A 59 16.32 7.13 15.10
N LEU A 60 17.09 6.58 16.02
CA LEU A 60 18.38 7.17 16.41
C LEU A 60 19.46 7.10 15.32
N ALA A 61 19.31 6.22 14.33
CA ALA A 61 20.25 6.14 13.20
C ALA A 61 20.26 7.43 12.37
N ALA A 62 19.18 8.20 12.38
CA ALA A 62 19.09 9.47 11.69
C ALA A 62 20.00 10.58 12.26
N GLN A 63 20.55 10.38 13.46
CA GLN A 63 21.54 11.31 14.06
C GLN A 63 22.88 11.31 13.28
N ASN A 64 23.18 10.20 12.62
CA ASN A 64 24.31 10.12 11.73
C ASN A 64 23.93 10.71 10.36
N THR A 65 24.46 11.89 10.06
CA THR A 65 24.17 12.63 8.83
C THR A 65 24.50 11.84 7.56
N ASN A 66 25.50 10.97 7.60
CA ASN A 66 25.87 10.14 6.44
C ASN A 66 24.81 9.05 6.20
N VAL A 67 24.33 8.40 7.25
CA VAL A 67 23.26 7.41 7.15
C VAL A 67 21.98 8.04 6.63
N LEU A 68 21.65 9.23 7.12
CA LEU A 68 20.47 9.95 6.66
C LEU A 68 20.56 10.30 5.17
N LYS A 69 21.70 10.82 4.69
CA LYS A 69 21.92 11.16 3.28
C LYS A 69 21.77 9.95 2.38
N LYS A 70 22.43 8.82 2.71
CA LYS A 70 22.29 7.57 1.95
C LYS A 70 20.84 7.09 1.88
N ASN A 71 20.12 7.14 3.00
CA ASN A 71 18.71 6.77 3.03
C ASN A 71 17.80 7.70 2.19
N ILE A 72 18.14 8.98 2.09
CA ILE A 72 17.46 9.94 1.21
C ILE A 72 17.67 9.53 -0.25
N GLU A 73 18.91 9.25 -0.65
CA GLU A 73 19.27 8.82 -2.00
C GLU A 73 18.60 7.50 -2.39
N GLU A 74 18.59 6.51 -1.49
CA GLU A 74 17.90 5.24 -1.70
C GLU A 74 16.40 5.43 -1.97
N ILE A 75 15.71 6.21 -1.11
CA ILE A 75 14.27 6.44 -1.30
C ILE A 75 14.02 7.25 -2.59
N GLU A 76 14.90 8.16 -2.93
CA GLU A 76 14.81 8.93 -4.18
C GLU A 76 14.98 8.03 -5.41
N LYS A 77 15.95 7.10 -5.39
CA LYS A 77 16.11 6.06 -6.44
C LYS A 77 14.85 5.21 -6.60
N ILE A 78 14.26 4.72 -5.49
CA ILE A 78 13.06 3.87 -5.49
C ILE A 78 11.82 4.62 -6.00
N THR A 79 11.59 5.83 -5.49
CA THR A 79 10.30 6.54 -5.69
C THR A 79 10.35 7.56 -6.83
N GLY A 80 11.55 7.96 -7.28
CA GLY A 80 11.74 9.03 -8.25
C GLY A 80 11.35 10.41 -7.71
N GLN A 81 11.28 10.55 -6.35
CA GLN A 81 10.93 11.80 -5.69
C GLN A 81 11.72 11.97 -4.40
N LYS A 82 12.29 13.15 -4.18
CA LYS A 82 13.03 13.48 -2.96
C LYS A 82 12.14 13.37 -1.72
N PRO A 83 12.55 12.62 -0.69
CA PRO A 83 11.79 12.47 0.54
C PRO A 83 11.82 13.76 1.39
N VAL A 84 10.78 13.90 2.21
CA VAL A 84 10.72 14.92 3.25
C VAL A 84 11.22 14.30 4.56
N VAL A 85 12.15 14.99 5.21
CA VAL A 85 12.68 14.57 6.52
C VAL A 85 11.67 14.89 7.61
N SER A 86 11.29 13.87 8.38
CA SER A 86 10.39 14.01 9.52
C SER A 86 11.16 14.31 10.80
N LYS A 87 10.84 15.43 11.45
CA LYS A 87 11.46 15.89 12.69
C LYS A 87 10.59 15.60 13.92
N ALA A 88 11.24 15.42 15.06
CA ALA A 88 10.57 15.25 16.34
C ALA A 88 9.86 16.54 16.77
N LYS A 89 8.61 16.46 17.18
CA LYS A 89 7.82 17.60 17.67
C LYS A 89 8.02 17.89 19.15
N LYS A 90 8.42 16.89 19.93
CA LYS A 90 8.62 16.99 21.39
C LYS A 90 9.82 16.17 21.80
N ALA A 91 10.55 16.64 22.82
CA ALA A 91 11.61 15.87 23.44
C ALA A 91 11.02 14.73 24.29
N ILE A 92 11.55 13.52 24.15
CA ILE A 92 11.17 12.32 24.93
C ILE A 92 12.44 11.71 25.51
N ALA A 93 12.64 11.88 26.82
CA ALA A 93 13.85 11.45 27.51
C ALA A 93 14.06 9.92 27.45
N GLY A 94 12.99 9.13 27.57
CA GLY A 94 13.05 7.67 27.51
C GLY A 94 13.60 7.10 26.21
N PHE A 95 13.42 7.81 25.10
CA PHE A 95 13.95 7.43 23.78
C PHE A 95 15.19 8.26 23.36
N LYS A 96 15.74 9.09 24.23
CA LYS A 96 16.86 10.00 23.94
C LYS A 96 16.60 10.92 22.73
N ILE A 97 15.34 11.31 22.52
CA ILE A 97 14.91 12.18 21.43
C ILE A 97 14.82 13.60 21.93
N ARG A 98 15.42 14.54 21.20
CA ARG A 98 15.29 15.99 21.40
C ARG A 98 14.33 16.58 20.39
N GLU A 99 13.79 17.76 20.66
CA GLU A 99 13.00 18.52 19.72
C GLU A 99 13.82 18.85 18.46
N ASP A 100 13.15 18.90 17.33
CA ASP A 100 13.74 19.10 15.98
C ASP A 100 14.74 18.03 15.50
N MET A 101 14.92 16.95 16.25
CA MET A 101 15.76 15.85 15.80
C MET A 101 15.14 15.13 14.62
N GLU A 102 15.94 14.84 13.60
CA GLU A 102 15.53 14.09 12.40
C GLU A 102 15.35 12.61 12.76
N LEU A 103 14.17 12.03 12.46
CA LEU A 103 13.82 10.66 12.89
C LEU A 103 13.39 9.75 11.76
N GLY A 104 13.03 10.29 10.62
CA GLY A 104 12.54 9.48 9.51
C GLY A 104 12.36 10.26 8.23
N LEU A 105 11.96 9.52 7.21
CA LEU A 105 11.76 10.00 5.85
C LEU A 105 10.36 9.65 5.38
N THR A 106 9.70 10.59 4.69
CA THR A 106 8.35 10.37 4.14
C THR A 106 8.26 10.91 2.72
N VAL A 107 7.67 10.10 1.84
CA VAL A 107 7.38 10.49 0.45
C VAL A 107 5.89 10.33 0.20
N THR A 108 5.28 11.32 -0.45
CA THR A 108 3.89 11.24 -0.91
C THR A 108 3.87 11.27 -2.43
N LEU A 109 3.49 10.15 -3.04
CA LEU A 109 3.38 9.99 -4.48
C LEU A 109 1.94 10.20 -4.93
N ARG A 110 1.77 10.90 -6.06
CA ARG A 110 0.48 11.18 -6.70
C ARG A 110 0.59 10.99 -8.20
N ASP A 111 -0.56 10.83 -8.85
CA ASP A 111 -0.71 10.73 -10.30
C ASP A 111 0.29 9.76 -10.96
N ASP A 112 1.05 10.18 -11.93
CA ASP A 112 1.91 9.31 -12.74
C ASP A 112 2.99 8.64 -11.89
N LYS A 113 3.65 9.36 -10.98
CA LYS A 113 4.65 8.77 -10.07
C LYS A 113 4.04 7.70 -9.16
N MET A 114 2.80 7.89 -8.72
CA MET A 114 2.08 6.90 -7.92
C MET A 114 1.83 5.61 -8.72
N TYR A 115 1.37 5.73 -9.97
CA TYR A 115 1.11 4.55 -10.81
C TYR A 115 2.40 3.84 -11.23
N THR A 116 3.47 4.59 -11.53
CA THR A 116 4.80 4.01 -11.82
C THR A 116 5.31 3.20 -10.62
N PHE A 117 5.25 3.78 -9.42
CA PHE A 117 5.64 3.08 -8.19
C PHE A 117 4.77 1.84 -7.92
N LEU A 118 3.46 1.91 -8.22
CA LEU A 118 2.56 0.78 -8.10
C LEU A 118 2.94 -0.35 -9.06
N THR A 119 3.28 -0.03 -10.31
CA THR A 119 3.76 -1.00 -11.30
C THR A 119 5.02 -1.70 -10.80
N LYS A 120 5.99 -0.95 -10.26
CA LYS A 120 7.19 -1.51 -9.63
C LYS A 120 6.85 -2.51 -8.53
N LEU A 121 5.96 -2.14 -7.62
CA LEU A 121 5.54 -3.00 -6.53
C LEU A 121 4.92 -4.30 -7.02
N LEU A 122 4.00 -4.24 -7.98
CA LEU A 122 3.24 -5.40 -8.43
C LEU A 122 4.09 -6.39 -9.23
N PHE A 123 4.89 -5.89 -10.16
CA PHE A 123 5.59 -6.76 -11.11
C PHE A 123 6.98 -7.18 -10.65
N PHE A 124 7.67 -6.33 -9.89
CA PHE A 124 9.06 -6.60 -9.50
C PHE A 124 9.19 -6.91 -8.01
N THR A 125 8.73 -5.99 -7.15
CA THR A 125 9.01 -6.06 -5.72
C THR A 125 8.40 -7.29 -5.05
N PHE A 126 7.12 -7.58 -5.31
CA PHE A 126 6.47 -8.75 -4.69
C PHE A 126 7.05 -10.08 -5.14
N SER A 127 7.58 -10.16 -6.36
CA SER A 127 8.22 -11.37 -6.88
C SER A 127 9.58 -11.65 -6.23
N GLN A 128 10.23 -10.65 -5.65
CA GLN A 128 11.54 -10.79 -5.00
C GLN A 128 11.46 -11.07 -3.51
N ILE A 129 10.28 -10.93 -2.89
CA ILE A 129 10.11 -11.22 -1.47
C ILE A 129 10.22 -12.73 -1.23
N ARG A 130 11.15 -13.13 -0.36
CA ARG A 130 11.28 -14.53 0.06
C ARG A 130 10.03 -14.95 0.84
N ASP A 131 9.55 -16.17 0.60
CA ASP A 131 8.38 -16.76 1.29
C ASP A 131 7.12 -15.87 1.25
N PHE A 132 6.91 -15.18 0.12
CA PHE A 132 5.76 -14.30 -0.02
C PHE A 132 4.46 -15.10 -0.05
N ARG A 133 3.63 -14.92 0.98
CA ARG A 133 2.33 -15.58 1.14
C ARG A 133 1.15 -14.69 0.78
N GLY A 134 1.40 -13.58 0.11
CA GLY A 134 0.38 -12.58 -0.19
C GLY A 134 0.16 -11.53 0.91
N LEU A 135 -0.53 -10.48 0.54
CA LEU A 135 -0.86 -9.34 1.39
C LEU A 135 -2.12 -9.62 2.21
N SER A 136 -2.09 -9.35 3.51
CA SER A 136 -3.19 -9.64 4.42
C SER A 136 -4.41 -8.73 4.20
N LEU A 137 -5.60 -9.31 4.05
CA LEU A 137 -6.86 -8.55 4.00
C LEU A 137 -7.17 -7.76 5.27
N ARG A 138 -6.53 -8.09 6.40
CA ARG A 138 -6.73 -7.39 7.68
C ARG A 138 -6.05 -6.01 7.74
N SER A 139 -5.20 -5.71 6.77
CA SER A 139 -4.45 -4.46 6.69
C SER A 139 -5.24 -3.28 6.13
N PHE A 140 -6.53 -3.48 5.80
CA PHE A 140 -7.44 -2.39 5.49
C PHE A 140 -7.89 -1.65 6.74
N ASP A 141 -7.85 -0.33 6.71
CA ASP A 141 -8.37 0.53 7.76
C ASP A 141 -9.90 0.77 7.62
N LYS A 142 -10.50 1.48 8.59
CA LYS A 142 -11.93 1.82 8.56
C LYS A 142 -12.31 2.77 7.43
N ALA A 143 -11.35 3.47 6.85
CA ALA A 143 -11.56 4.38 5.72
C ALA A 143 -11.35 3.70 4.37
N GLY A 144 -11.00 2.39 4.35
CA GLY A 144 -10.74 1.63 3.15
C GLY A 144 -9.34 1.81 2.58
N ASN A 145 -8.43 2.45 3.31
CA ASN A 145 -7.03 2.54 2.91
C ASN A 145 -6.29 1.25 3.27
N TYR A 146 -5.20 1.00 2.59
CA TYR A 146 -4.40 -0.20 2.78
C TYR A 146 -2.98 0.13 3.23
N THR A 147 -2.50 -0.56 4.26
CA THR A 147 -1.16 -0.34 4.82
C THR A 147 -0.42 -1.65 4.93
N PHE A 148 0.82 -1.70 4.44
CA PHE A 148 1.70 -2.84 4.61
C PHE A 148 3.15 -2.40 4.80
N GLY A 149 3.95 -3.27 5.43
CA GLY A 149 5.36 -3.05 5.66
C GLY A 149 6.22 -3.98 4.82
N LEU A 150 7.30 -3.45 4.29
CA LEU A 150 8.38 -4.21 3.68
C LEU A 150 9.56 -4.22 4.66
N LYS A 151 10.18 -5.39 4.85
CA LYS A 151 11.25 -5.55 5.84
C LYS A 151 12.60 -5.06 5.32
N GLU A 152 12.82 -5.16 4.02
CA GLU A 152 14.10 -4.94 3.37
C GLU A 152 13.95 -4.01 2.17
N GLN A 153 14.92 -3.13 1.95
CA GLN A 153 14.98 -2.29 0.75
C GLN A 153 15.56 -3.02 -0.46
N LEU A 154 16.31 -4.08 -0.25
CA LEU A 154 16.98 -4.86 -1.29
C LEU A 154 16.05 -5.57 -2.28
N ILE A 155 14.74 -5.61 -1.98
CA ILE A 155 13.72 -6.13 -2.89
C ILE A 155 13.42 -5.19 -4.06
N PHE A 156 13.97 -3.97 -4.07
CA PHE A 156 13.87 -3.06 -5.20
C PHE A 156 15.08 -3.20 -6.10
N PRO A 157 14.87 -3.41 -7.41
CA PRO A 157 15.98 -3.62 -8.35
C PRO A 157 16.89 -2.40 -8.54
N GLU A 158 16.42 -1.21 -8.13
CA GLU A 158 17.19 0.03 -8.23
C GLU A 158 18.24 0.20 -7.12
N ILE A 159 18.26 -0.71 -6.15
CA ILE A 159 19.22 -0.66 -5.03
C ILE A 159 20.22 -1.78 -5.16
N ASP A 160 21.49 -1.42 -5.25
CA ASP A 160 22.59 -2.36 -5.24
C ASP A 160 22.93 -2.78 -3.81
N TYR A 161 23.27 -4.05 -3.64
CA TYR A 161 23.62 -4.63 -2.34
C TYR A 161 24.83 -3.95 -1.70
N ASP A 162 25.81 -3.56 -2.52
CA ASP A 162 27.08 -2.97 -2.08
C ASP A 162 26.91 -1.52 -1.58
N GLU A 163 25.84 -0.83 -1.96
CA GLU A 163 25.56 0.55 -1.52
C GLU A 163 24.87 0.60 -0.14
N VAL A 164 24.35 -0.52 0.34
CA VAL A 164 23.49 -0.58 1.54
C VAL A 164 24.32 -0.81 2.80
N ASP A 165 24.40 0.18 3.69
CA ASP A 165 25.08 0.02 4.98
C ASP A 165 24.26 -0.77 6.00
N GLN A 166 22.94 -0.58 6.01
CA GLN A 166 22.01 -1.20 6.95
C GLN A 166 20.71 -1.59 6.27
N ILE A 167 20.27 -2.83 6.50
CA ILE A 167 18.96 -3.28 6.05
C ILE A 167 17.89 -2.58 6.87
N GLN A 168 17.03 -1.82 6.20
CA GLN A 168 15.94 -1.09 6.82
C GLN A 168 14.64 -1.29 6.05
N GLY A 169 13.59 -1.49 6.82
CA GLY A 169 12.25 -1.59 6.25
C GLY A 169 11.57 -0.25 6.08
N PHE A 170 10.45 -0.28 5.39
CA PHE A 170 9.58 0.87 5.26
C PHE A 170 8.12 0.46 5.17
N THR A 171 7.25 1.42 5.48
CA THR A 171 5.80 1.24 5.45
C THR A 171 5.22 1.95 4.25
N ILE A 172 4.35 1.27 3.52
CA ILE A 172 3.65 1.79 2.36
C ILE A 172 2.17 1.90 2.70
N ASN A 173 1.63 3.11 2.58
CA ASN A 173 0.22 3.40 2.78
C ASN A 173 -0.42 3.77 1.44
N ILE A 174 -1.38 2.98 0.98
CA ILE A 174 -2.15 3.23 -0.24
C ILE A 174 -3.48 3.85 0.17
N VAL A 175 -3.68 5.10 -0.19
CA VAL A 175 -4.90 5.85 0.13
C VAL A 175 -5.86 5.79 -1.04
N ILE A 176 -7.07 5.30 -0.75
CA ILE A 176 -8.15 5.14 -1.72
C ILE A 176 -9.20 6.23 -1.46
N GLU A 177 -9.63 6.90 -2.52
CA GLU A 177 -10.71 7.85 -2.47
C GLU A 177 -12.02 7.16 -2.82
N HIS A 178 -12.97 7.26 -1.90
CA HIS A 178 -14.32 6.71 -2.02
C HIS A 178 -15.32 7.86 -2.13
N ASN A 179 -15.95 8.00 -3.29
CA ASN A 179 -17.00 9.00 -3.54
C ASN A 179 -18.39 8.37 -3.46
N SER A 180 -18.59 7.43 -2.56
CA SER A 180 -19.88 6.75 -2.38
C SER A 180 -20.96 7.71 -1.84
N PRO A 181 -22.23 7.54 -2.24
CA PRO A 181 -23.35 8.29 -1.68
C PRO A 181 -23.43 8.13 -0.15
N LYS A 182 -23.98 9.13 0.55
CA LYS A 182 -24.04 9.16 2.03
C LYS A 182 -24.63 7.90 2.67
N TYR A 183 -25.62 7.28 2.04
CA TYR A 183 -26.29 6.06 2.52
C TYR A 183 -25.46 4.78 2.40
N ARG A 184 -24.35 4.81 1.66
CA ARG A 184 -23.39 3.70 1.47
C ARG A 184 -21.97 4.08 1.89
N ASN A 185 -21.82 4.91 2.88
CA ASN A 185 -20.53 5.42 3.32
C ASN A 185 -20.10 4.77 4.65
N THR A 186 -20.52 3.53 4.88
CA THR A 186 -20.09 2.79 6.07
C THR A 186 -18.63 2.36 5.94
N SER A 187 -17.97 2.08 7.08
CA SER A 187 -16.58 1.60 7.07
C SER A 187 -16.46 0.26 6.33
N ILE A 188 -17.50 -0.56 6.36
CA ILE A 188 -17.53 -1.86 5.68
C ILE A 188 -17.57 -1.66 4.17
N ASP A 189 -18.43 -0.77 3.67
CA ASP A 189 -18.52 -0.49 2.24
C ASP A 189 -17.21 0.05 1.68
N LYS A 190 -16.51 0.91 2.43
CA LYS A 190 -15.19 1.42 2.03
C LYS A 190 -14.15 0.32 1.93
N ILE A 191 -14.10 -0.57 2.91
CA ILE A 191 -13.19 -1.72 2.91
C ILE A 191 -13.48 -2.62 1.72
N LEU A 192 -14.75 -2.94 1.45
CA LEU A 192 -15.14 -3.79 0.34
C LEU A 192 -14.80 -3.16 -1.02
N ASN A 193 -15.06 -1.87 -1.19
CA ASN A 193 -14.70 -1.13 -2.39
C ASN A 193 -13.18 -1.12 -2.61
N GLY A 194 -12.40 -0.98 -1.53
CA GLY A 194 -10.94 -1.08 -1.56
C GLY A 194 -10.46 -2.46 -1.98
N MET A 195 -11.05 -3.52 -1.43
CA MET A 195 -10.72 -4.91 -1.78
C MET A 195 -11.03 -5.20 -3.25
N ILE A 196 -12.20 -4.77 -3.74
CA ILE A 196 -12.58 -4.92 -5.15
C ILE A 196 -11.56 -4.22 -6.05
N LEU A 197 -11.21 -2.98 -5.74
CA LEU A 197 -10.22 -2.23 -6.49
C LEU A 197 -8.88 -2.97 -6.55
N PHE A 198 -8.40 -3.51 -5.42
CA PHE A 198 -7.14 -4.25 -5.35
C PHE A 198 -7.18 -5.55 -6.14
N LYS A 199 -8.31 -6.27 -6.12
CA LYS A 199 -8.49 -7.48 -6.93
C LYS A 199 -8.38 -7.17 -8.43
N PHE A 200 -9.01 -6.11 -8.90
CA PHE A 200 -8.90 -5.67 -10.30
C PHE A 200 -7.52 -5.14 -10.67
N LEU A 201 -6.82 -4.51 -9.74
CA LEU A 201 -5.42 -4.09 -9.91
C LEU A 201 -4.42 -5.24 -9.78
N ARG A 202 -4.88 -6.49 -9.63
CA ARG A 202 -4.06 -7.71 -9.50
C ARG A 202 -3.11 -7.71 -8.31
N PHE A 203 -3.49 -7.05 -7.20
CA PHE A 203 -2.73 -7.17 -5.97
C PHE A 203 -2.73 -8.62 -5.47
N PRO A 204 -1.58 -9.16 -5.07
CA PRO A 204 -1.46 -10.51 -4.53
C PRO A 204 -2.00 -10.56 -3.10
N LEU A 205 -3.32 -10.48 -2.94
CA LEU A 205 -3.99 -10.59 -1.65
C LEU A 205 -3.99 -12.05 -1.20
N ASN A 206 -3.71 -12.27 0.08
CA ASN A 206 -3.83 -13.60 0.69
C ASN A 206 -5.30 -13.91 0.93
N ASP A 207 -5.90 -14.48 -0.10
CA ASP A 207 -7.29 -14.87 -0.15
C ASP A 207 -7.43 -16.28 0.41
N CYS A 208 -7.43 -16.50 1.69
CA CYS A 208 -7.68 -17.80 2.31
C CYS A 208 -9.02 -18.45 1.86
N GLY A 209 -9.32 -18.48 0.55
CA GLY A 209 -10.57 -18.96 -0.03
C GLY A 209 -11.81 -18.14 0.38
N TYR A 210 -11.62 -16.88 0.77
CA TYR A 210 -12.71 -16.05 1.29
C TYR A 210 -13.65 -15.57 0.19
N TYR A 211 -13.11 -15.35 -1.03
CA TYR A 211 -13.90 -14.88 -2.17
C TYR A 211 -14.57 -16.01 -2.95
N ASP A 212 -13.94 -17.18 -3.02
CA ASP A 212 -14.50 -18.33 -3.74
C ASP A 212 -15.72 -18.92 -3.03
N LYS A 213 -15.93 -18.57 -1.76
CA LYS A 213 -17.02 -19.05 -0.91
C LYS A 213 -18.30 -18.21 -1.02
N TYR A 214 -18.23 -17.00 -1.58
CA TYR A 214 -19.35 -16.06 -1.60
C TYR A 214 -19.59 -15.53 -3.00
N GLU A 215 -20.62 -16.05 -3.65
CA GLU A 215 -21.02 -15.66 -5.02
C GLU A 215 -21.61 -14.25 -5.08
N SER A 216 -22.05 -13.69 -3.96
CA SER A 216 -22.67 -12.37 -3.91
C SER A 216 -22.10 -11.46 -2.83
N PHE A 217 -22.09 -10.16 -3.12
CA PHE A 217 -21.63 -9.07 -2.22
C PHE A 217 -22.41 -9.03 -0.89
N THR A 218 -23.66 -9.44 -0.90
CA THR A 218 -24.54 -9.53 0.29
C THR A 218 -24.12 -10.63 1.24
N GLU A 219 -23.57 -11.73 0.73
CA GLU A 219 -23.08 -12.86 1.54
C GLU A 219 -21.76 -12.54 2.23
N ILE A 220 -20.88 -11.79 1.57
CA ILE A 220 -19.63 -11.27 2.17
C ILE A 220 -19.99 -10.39 3.38
N ASN A 221 -20.94 -9.48 3.25
CA ASN A 221 -21.39 -8.62 4.34
C ASN A 221 -21.94 -9.41 5.52
N ARG A 222 -22.83 -10.40 5.27
CA ARG A 222 -23.40 -11.25 6.30
C ARG A 222 -22.34 -12.08 7.03
N ALA A 223 -21.34 -12.58 6.32
CA ALA A 223 -20.27 -13.38 6.91
C ALA A 223 -19.34 -12.51 7.80
N TRP A 224 -19.08 -11.26 7.41
CA TRP A 224 -18.32 -10.31 8.21
C TRP A 224 -19.05 -9.90 9.48
N ASP A 225 -20.35 -9.64 9.41
CA ASP A 225 -21.18 -9.31 10.55
C ASP A 225 -21.27 -10.48 11.54
N LYS A 226 -21.43 -11.70 11.03
CA LYS A 226 -21.43 -12.93 11.85
C LYS A 226 -20.08 -13.13 12.58
N LYS A 227 -18.94 -12.91 11.93
CA LYS A 227 -17.62 -12.95 12.57
C LYS A 227 -17.42 -11.85 13.62
N ARG A 228 -17.94 -10.65 13.40
CA ARG A 228 -17.91 -9.54 14.38
C ARG A 228 -18.72 -9.88 15.63
N HIS A 229 -19.92 -10.42 15.46
CA HIS A 229 -20.77 -10.85 16.58
C HIS A 229 -20.11 -11.94 17.41
N LEU A 230 -19.49 -12.94 16.78
CA LEU A 230 -18.76 -13.99 17.47
C LEU A 230 -17.54 -13.45 18.23
N LYS A 231 -16.83 -12.46 17.66
CA LYS A 231 -15.69 -11.84 18.33
C LYS A 231 -16.13 -10.99 19.53
N ARG A 232 -17.23 -10.25 19.43
CA ARG A 232 -17.81 -9.49 20.56
C ARG A 232 -18.27 -10.42 21.68
N LYS A 233 -18.94 -11.53 21.36
CA LYS A 233 -19.35 -12.54 22.37
C LYS A 233 -18.16 -13.17 23.10
N ARG A 234 -17.06 -13.48 22.38
CA ARG A 234 -15.84 -13.98 23.01
C ARG A 234 -15.16 -12.97 23.93
N TRP A 235 -15.24 -11.67 23.60
CA TRP A 235 -14.67 -10.61 24.46
C TRP A 235 -15.52 -10.37 25.72
N SER A 236 -16.83 -10.43 25.63
CA SER A 236 -17.70 -10.30 26.80
C SER A 236 -17.57 -11.50 27.76
N GLN A 237 -17.43 -12.72 27.22
CA GLN A 237 -17.20 -13.93 28.02
C GLN A 237 -15.80 -14.04 28.64
N ALA A 238 -14.83 -13.27 28.18
CA ALA A 238 -13.49 -13.22 28.75
C ALA A 238 -13.32 -12.12 29.82
N GLN A 239 -14.37 -11.35 30.10
CA GLN A 239 -14.44 -10.32 31.14
C GLN A 239 -15.38 -10.69 32.31
N GLU A 240 -16.09 -11.81 32.20
CA GLU A 240 -16.78 -12.52 33.29
C GLU A 240 -15.87 -13.61 33.87
#